data_480f050c82429307c29505d922b5f711
#
_entry.id   480f050c82429307c29505d922b5f711
#
_cell.length_a   1.000
_cell.length_b   1.000
_cell.length_c   1.000
_cell.angle_alpha   90.00
_cell.angle_beta   90.00
_cell.angle_gamma   90.00
#
_symmetry.space_group_name_H-M   'P 1'
#
loop_
_entity.id
_entity.type
_entity.pdbx_description
1 polymer ?
#
loop_
_entity_poly.entity_id
_entity_poly.type
_entity_poly.pdbx_seq_one_letter_code
_entity_poly.pdbx_strand_id
1 'polypeptide(L)'
;KGMVVASSRLMAYRYFRAIRAYTAAHGYNIPVLVAFSGTIQDGADEWTEAKLNGFPESQTAEKFDKEGYRIRIAANKFQTGFDQPKLEAMYVDKVLSGVAAVQTLSRLNRCYPGKRTCVVDCTNEASTIQASFSDYYGAATIDSVTDPNVVYDLKNTLDEYRVYQQMEIDRFAEIFYASKEQSGGDL
;
A
#
# COMPACT_ATOMS: atom_id res chain seq x y z
N LYS A 1 4.41 4.20 -9.40
CA LYS A 1 3.13 3.60 -9.79
C LYS A 1 1.98 4.30 -9.08
N GLY A 2 0.76 4.29 -9.69
CA GLY A 2 -0.45 4.89 -9.14
C GLY A 2 -1.56 3.85 -8.89
N MET A 3 -2.44 4.16 -7.94
CA MET A 3 -3.63 3.38 -7.64
C MET A 3 -4.87 4.27 -7.61
N VAL A 4 -5.95 3.83 -8.23
CA VAL A 4 -7.28 4.43 -8.09
C VAL A 4 -8.12 3.50 -7.22
N VAL A 5 -8.63 4.02 -6.12
CA VAL A 5 -9.55 3.31 -5.21
C VAL A 5 -10.97 3.73 -5.56
N ALA A 6 -11.67 2.87 -6.28
CA ALA A 6 -13.02 3.15 -6.76
C ALA A 6 -14.08 2.72 -5.74
N SER A 7 -15.18 3.47 -5.69
CA SER A 7 -16.32 3.22 -4.80
C SER A 7 -17.04 1.91 -5.10
N SER A 8 -17.04 1.49 -6.36
CA SER A 8 -17.70 0.26 -6.80
C SER A 8 -16.97 -0.39 -7.98
N ARG A 9 -17.32 -1.65 -8.27
CA ARG A 9 -16.84 -2.37 -9.45
C ARG A 9 -17.20 -1.65 -10.76
N LEU A 10 -18.40 -1.12 -10.84
CA LEU A 10 -18.86 -0.37 -12.02
C LEU A 10 -18.05 0.93 -12.19
N MET A 11 -17.74 1.62 -11.09
CA MET A 11 -16.87 2.81 -11.14
C MET A 11 -15.45 2.44 -11.54
N ALA A 12 -14.90 1.33 -11.03
CA ALA A 12 -13.58 0.85 -11.46
C ALA A 12 -13.54 0.60 -12.99
N TYR A 13 -14.57 -0.02 -13.53
CA TYR A 13 -14.71 -0.23 -14.97
C TYR A 13 -14.79 1.10 -15.74
N ARG A 14 -15.60 2.05 -15.28
CA ARG A 14 -15.73 3.36 -15.91
C ARG A 14 -14.41 4.14 -15.91
N TYR A 15 -13.70 4.15 -14.77
CA TYR A 15 -12.35 4.73 -14.70
C TYR A 15 -11.38 4.03 -15.65
N PHE A 16 -11.41 2.71 -15.72
CA PHE A 16 -10.56 1.94 -16.62
C PHE A 16 -10.77 2.37 -18.09
N ARG A 17 -12.01 2.46 -18.52
CA ARG A 17 -12.35 2.92 -19.88
C ARG A 17 -11.94 4.37 -20.12
N ALA A 18 -12.27 5.25 -19.18
CA ALA A 18 -12.00 6.69 -19.31
C ALA A 18 -10.50 6.98 -19.37
N ILE A 19 -9.71 6.39 -18.46
CA ILE A 19 -8.27 6.60 -18.42
C ILE A 19 -7.60 6.04 -19.68
N ARG A 20 -8.00 4.87 -20.15
CA ARG A 20 -7.47 4.30 -21.39
C ARG A 20 -7.80 5.16 -22.61
N ALA A 21 -9.03 5.63 -22.70
CA ALA A 21 -9.44 6.53 -23.79
C ALA A 21 -8.65 7.85 -23.75
N TYR A 22 -8.50 8.43 -22.57
CA TYR A 22 -7.75 9.67 -22.39
C TYR A 22 -6.27 9.51 -22.73
N THR A 23 -5.62 8.46 -22.23
CA THR A 23 -4.20 8.22 -22.51
C THR A 23 -3.96 7.95 -23.99
N ALA A 24 -4.84 7.20 -24.65
CA ALA A 24 -4.77 6.94 -26.09
C ALA A 24 -4.94 8.24 -26.91
N ALA A 25 -5.94 9.07 -26.56
CA ALA A 25 -6.19 10.34 -27.25
C ALA A 25 -5.02 11.33 -27.17
N HIS A 26 -4.24 11.26 -26.09
CA HIS A 26 -3.09 12.14 -25.87
C HIS A 26 -1.73 11.50 -26.20
N GLY A 27 -1.72 10.28 -26.74
CA GLY A 27 -0.47 9.58 -27.08
C GLY A 27 0.38 9.18 -25.86
N TYR A 28 -0.22 9.08 -24.68
CA TYR A 28 0.50 8.67 -23.47
C TYR A 28 0.65 7.16 -23.40
N ASN A 29 1.87 6.68 -23.30
CA ASN A 29 2.15 5.27 -23.06
C ASN A 29 2.06 4.95 -21.54
N ILE A 30 0.83 4.89 -21.03
CA ILE A 30 0.53 4.60 -19.63
C ILE A 30 -0.38 3.37 -19.56
N PRO A 31 0.20 2.17 -19.46
CA PRO A 31 -0.58 0.95 -19.33
C PRO A 31 -1.34 0.90 -18.00
N VAL A 32 -2.63 0.54 -18.07
CA VAL A 32 -3.57 0.54 -16.94
C VAL A 32 -4.11 -0.86 -16.72
N LEU A 33 -4.23 -1.27 -15.47
CA LEU A 33 -4.91 -2.48 -15.01
C LEU A 33 -6.18 -2.13 -14.23
N VAL A 34 -7.16 -3.04 -14.27
CA VAL A 34 -8.30 -3.00 -13.36
C VAL A 34 -8.29 -4.25 -12.48
N ALA A 35 -8.76 -4.12 -11.23
CA ALA A 35 -8.79 -5.19 -10.24
C ALA A 35 -10.10 -5.19 -9.45
N PHE A 36 -10.93 -6.20 -9.66
CA PHE A 36 -12.17 -6.44 -8.91
C PHE A 36 -12.54 -7.92 -8.98
N SER A 37 -13.38 -8.38 -8.07
CA SER A 37 -13.86 -9.76 -8.07
C SER A 37 -15.27 -9.87 -8.65
N GLY A 38 -15.54 -10.97 -9.36
CA GLY A 38 -16.84 -11.24 -9.98
C GLY A 38 -17.04 -10.50 -11.29
N THR A 39 -18.29 -10.25 -11.63
CA THR A 39 -18.71 -9.68 -12.92
C THR A 39 -19.36 -8.31 -12.75
N ILE A 40 -19.35 -7.54 -13.81
CA ILE A 40 -20.04 -6.26 -13.97
C ILE A 40 -20.92 -6.34 -15.19
N GLN A 41 -22.12 -5.81 -15.09
CA GLN A 41 -22.98 -5.56 -16.24
C GLN A 41 -22.99 -4.08 -16.58
N ASP A 42 -22.78 -3.75 -17.85
CA ASP A 42 -22.90 -2.41 -18.41
C ASP A 42 -23.71 -2.50 -19.70
N GLY A 43 -25.01 -2.21 -19.60
CA GLY A 43 -25.96 -2.51 -20.65
C GLY A 43 -26.17 -4.01 -20.87
N ALA A 44 -26.01 -4.48 -22.09
CA ALA A 44 -26.10 -5.90 -22.45
C ALA A 44 -24.77 -6.66 -22.27
N ASP A 45 -23.68 -5.96 -21.98
CA ASP A 45 -22.35 -6.54 -21.90
C ASP A 45 -21.99 -6.94 -20.47
N GLU A 46 -21.39 -8.13 -20.34
CA GLU A 46 -20.82 -8.63 -19.10
C GLU A 46 -19.31 -8.57 -19.15
N TRP A 47 -18.72 -7.99 -18.10
CA TRP A 47 -17.29 -7.77 -17.98
C TRP A 47 -16.70 -8.41 -16.72
N THR A 48 -15.57 -9.06 -16.87
CA THR A 48 -14.75 -9.58 -15.78
C THR A 48 -13.38 -8.89 -15.80
N GLU A 49 -12.66 -8.95 -14.68
CA GLU A 49 -11.28 -8.47 -14.60
C GLU A 49 -10.41 -9.09 -15.71
N ALA A 50 -10.51 -10.42 -15.89
CA ALA A 50 -9.73 -11.14 -16.88
C ALA A 50 -10.04 -10.68 -18.32
N LYS A 51 -11.32 -10.45 -18.63
CA LYS A 51 -11.75 -9.97 -19.95
C LYS A 51 -11.23 -8.56 -20.25
N LEU A 52 -11.19 -7.69 -19.24
CA LEU A 52 -10.72 -6.31 -19.38
C LEU A 52 -9.19 -6.22 -19.46
N ASN A 53 -8.48 -6.99 -18.66
CA ASN A 53 -7.00 -6.99 -18.62
C ASN A 53 -6.38 -7.84 -19.73
N GLY A 54 -7.12 -8.83 -20.29
CA GLY A 54 -6.62 -9.75 -21.31
C GLY A 54 -5.78 -10.92 -20.76
N PHE A 55 -5.84 -11.18 -19.45
CA PHE A 55 -5.14 -12.29 -18.79
C PHE A 55 -5.88 -12.72 -17.48
N PRO A 56 -5.59 -13.92 -16.94
CA PRO A 56 -6.24 -14.41 -15.73
C PRO A 56 -6.03 -13.50 -14.51
N GLU A 57 -7.04 -13.40 -13.65
CA GLU A 57 -7.01 -12.57 -12.42
C GLU A 57 -5.85 -12.91 -11.48
N SER A 58 -5.43 -14.18 -11.44
CA SER A 58 -4.29 -14.63 -10.63
C SER A 58 -2.97 -13.95 -11.00
N GLN A 59 -2.84 -13.45 -12.22
CA GLN A 59 -1.65 -12.78 -12.71
C GLN A 59 -1.64 -11.26 -12.47
N THR A 60 -2.76 -10.67 -12.06
CA THR A 60 -2.90 -9.19 -11.96
C THR A 60 -1.86 -8.56 -11.03
N ALA A 61 -1.60 -9.16 -9.87
CA ALA A 61 -0.64 -8.65 -8.92
C ALA A 61 0.81 -8.71 -9.47
N GLU A 62 1.18 -9.85 -10.03
CA GLU A 62 2.51 -10.09 -10.60
C GLU A 62 2.78 -9.17 -11.80
N LYS A 63 1.82 -9.06 -12.72
CA LYS A 63 1.95 -8.19 -13.90
C LYS A 63 2.04 -6.71 -13.50
N PHE A 64 1.28 -6.29 -12.51
CA PHE A 64 1.41 -4.92 -11.99
C PHE A 64 2.78 -4.68 -11.36
N ASP A 65 3.37 -5.65 -10.70
CA ASP A 65 4.71 -5.52 -10.13
C ASP A 65 5.81 -5.50 -11.19
N LYS A 66 5.88 -6.54 -12.00
CA LYS A 66 6.99 -6.84 -12.91
C LYS A 66 6.92 -6.14 -14.25
N GLU A 67 5.72 -5.98 -14.82
CA GLU A 67 5.52 -5.39 -16.13
C GLU A 67 5.38 -3.86 -16.10
N GLY A 68 5.37 -3.24 -17.27
CA GLY A 68 5.35 -1.79 -17.46
C GLY A 68 4.10 -1.05 -16.99
N TYR A 69 3.13 -1.73 -16.38
CA TYR A 69 1.90 -1.12 -15.90
C TYR A 69 2.17 -0.01 -14.86
N ARG A 70 1.50 1.13 -15.07
CA ARG A 70 1.70 2.34 -14.26
C ARG A 70 0.53 2.61 -13.31
N ILE A 71 -0.69 2.32 -13.73
CA ILE A 71 -1.92 2.61 -12.97
C ILE A 71 -2.68 1.30 -12.74
N ARG A 72 -3.14 1.11 -11.51
CA ARG A 72 -4.09 0.07 -11.15
C ARG A 72 -5.34 0.70 -10.56
N ILE A 73 -6.49 0.30 -11.07
CA ILE A 73 -7.80 0.70 -10.59
C ILE A 73 -8.39 -0.46 -9.81
N ALA A 74 -8.74 -0.25 -8.55
CA ALA A 74 -9.22 -1.31 -7.67
C ALA A 74 -10.57 -0.97 -7.05
N ALA A 75 -11.47 -1.97 -7.03
CA ALA A 75 -12.71 -1.92 -6.26
C ALA A 75 -12.73 -3.09 -5.28
N ASN A 76 -12.55 -2.81 -3.98
CA ASN A 76 -12.49 -3.76 -2.87
C ASN A 76 -11.36 -4.80 -2.92
N LYS A 77 -10.89 -5.17 -4.10
CA LYS A 77 -9.80 -6.12 -4.31
C LYS A 77 -8.45 -5.45 -4.04
N PHE A 78 -7.54 -6.15 -3.37
CA PHE A 78 -6.22 -5.63 -3.00
C PHE A 78 -6.21 -4.44 -2.00
N GLN A 79 -7.30 -4.20 -1.29
CA GLN A 79 -7.28 -3.33 -0.13
C GLN A 79 -6.53 -3.97 1.05
N THR A 80 -6.46 -5.31 1.07
CA THR A 80 -5.66 -6.10 2.00
C THR A 80 -4.73 -7.04 1.21
N GLY A 81 -3.57 -7.42 1.80
CA GLY A 81 -2.68 -8.45 1.24
C GLY A 81 -1.88 -8.07 -0.02
N PHE A 82 -1.91 -6.81 -0.47
CA PHE A 82 -1.12 -6.36 -1.61
C PHE A 82 0.06 -5.49 -1.17
N ASP A 83 1.25 -5.88 -1.56
CA ASP A 83 2.48 -5.14 -1.31
C ASP A 83 3.07 -4.63 -2.63
N GLN A 84 3.25 -3.30 -2.74
CA GLN A 84 3.88 -2.65 -3.88
C GLN A 84 4.70 -1.45 -3.42
N PRO A 85 6.00 -1.63 -3.19
CA PRO A 85 6.86 -0.54 -2.71
C PRO A 85 6.91 0.67 -3.63
N LYS A 86 6.77 0.46 -4.94
CA LYS A 86 6.80 1.54 -5.96
C LYS A 86 5.49 2.33 -6.07
N LEU A 87 4.49 2.06 -5.21
CA LEU A 87 3.22 2.79 -5.22
C LEU A 87 3.44 4.18 -4.61
N GLU A 88 3.32 5.23 -5.40
CA GLU A 88 3.59 6.64 -5.01
C GLU A 88 2.33 7.50 -4.95
N ALA A 89 1.37 7.24 -5.84
CA ALA A 89 0.17 8.05 -5.94
C ALA A 89 -1.08 7.21 -5.70
N MET A 90 -2.04 7.77 -4.97
CA MET A 90 -3.35 7.18 -4.78
C MET A 90 -4.44 8.22 -5.03
N TYR A 91 -5.38 7.88 -5.90
CA TYR A 91 -6.61 8.63 -6.09
C TYR A 91 -7.75 7.89 -5.41
N VAL A 92 -8.45 8.55 -4.49
CA VAL A 92 -9.51 7.93 -3.68
C VAL A 92 -10.86 8.49 -4.09
N ASP A 93 -11.71 7.61 -4.65
CA ASP A 93 -13.12 7.84 -4.94
C ASP A 93 -13.95 6.81 -4.17
N LYS A 94 -13.76 6.78 -2.86
CA LYS A 94 -14.46 5.87 -1.97
C LYS A 94 -14.52 6.45 -0.57
N VAL A 95 -15.65 6.31 0.09
CA VAL A 95 -15.76 6.66 1.51
C VAL A 95 -14.90 5.70 2.33
N LEU A 96 -13.94 6.24 3.07
CA LEU A 96 -13.02 5.54 3.94
C LEU A 96 -13.11 6.08 5.36
N SER A 97 -13.15 5.19 6.35
CA SER A 97 -13.13 5.55 7.76
C SER A 97 -12.51 4.44 8.60
N GLY A 98 -11.99 4.76 9.78
CA GLY A 98 -11.43 3.81 10.74
C GLY A 98 -10.40 2.88 10.10
N VAL A 99 -10.49 1.58 10.38
CA VAL A 99 -9.56 0.55 9.88
C VAL A 99 -9.43 0.57 8.36
N ALA A 100 -10.54 0.80 7.64
CA ALA A 100 -10.53 0.79 6.17
C ALA A 100 -9.68 1.93 5.59
N ALA A 101 -9.72 3.12 6.20
CA ALA A 101 -8.87 4.25 5.81
C ALA A 101 -7.39 3.91 6.03
N VAL A 102 -7.04 3.43 7.22
CA VAL A 102 -5.66 3.06 7.57
C VAL A 102 -5.14 1.95 6.66
N GLN A 103 -5.88 0.86 6.48
CA GLN A 103 -5.47 -0.26 5.63
C GLN A 103 -5.29 0.13 4.16
N THR A 104 -6.11 1.04 3.65
CA THR A 104 -6.03 1.48 2.26
C THR A 104 -4.86 2.44 2.05
N LEU A 105 -4.79 3.51 2.85
CA LEU A 105 -3.81 4.59 2.66
C LEU A 105 -2.39 4.16 3.06
N SER A 106 -2.24 3.29 4.05
CA SER A 106 -0.92 2.76 4.45
C SER A 106 -0.21 1.96 3.36
N ARG A 107 -0.90 1.58 2.28
CA ARG A 107 -0.27 0.98 1.10
C ARG A 107 0.77 1.89 0.46
N LEU A 108 0.66 3.21 0.67
CA LEU A 108 1.66 4.16 0.22
C LEU A 108 2.91 4.20 1.12
N ASN A 109 2.83 3.71 2.35
CA ASN A 109 3.92 3.84 3.33
C ASN A 109 5.05 2.81 3.18
N ARG A 110 5.09 2.08 2.06
CA ARG A 110 6.20 1.16 1.77
C ARG A 110 7.44 1.92 1.37
N CYS A 111 8.57 1.57 1.98
CA CYS A 111 9.85 2.21 1.66
C CYS A 111 10.30 1.88 0.23
N TYR A 112 10.71 2.90 -0.50
CA TYR A 112 11.37 2.78 -1.80
C TYR A 112 12.25 4.01 -2.03
N PRO A 113 13.49 3.86 -2.53
CA PRO A 113 14.41 4.98 -2.71
C PRO A 113 13.83 6.08 -3.61
N GLY A 114 13.92 7.33 -3.15
CA GLY A 114 13.46 8.50 -3.90
C GLY A 114 11.95 8.69 -3.99
N LYS A 115 11.16 7.84 -3.33
CA LYS A 115 9.71 7.87 -3.36
C LYS A 115 9.15 9.12 -2.68
N ARG A 116 8.18 9.76 -3.34
CA ARG A 116 7.34 10.83 -2.78
C ARG A 116 5.89 10.43 -2.90
N THR A 117 5.20 10.29 -1.77
CA THR A 117 3.81 9.85 -1.75
C THR A 117 2.85 11.02 -1.92
N CYS A 118 1.78 10.78 -2.68
CA CYS A 118 0.69 11.72 -2.89
C CYS A 118 -0.66 11.00 -2.81
N VAL A 119 -1.60 11.57 -2.06
CA VAL A 119 -3.00 11.13 -2.05
C VAL A 119 -3.86 12.26 -2.57
N VAL A 120 -4.71 11.96 -3.55
CA VAL A 120 -5.78 12.84 -3.99
C VAL A 120 -7.09 12.18 -3.56
N ASP A 121 -7.74 12.78 -2.57
CA ASP A 121 -9.01 12.30 -2.02
C ASP A 121 -10.11 13.29 -2.37
N CYS A 122 -11.13 12.83 -3.09
CA CYS A 122 -12.25 13.66 -3.52
C CYS A 122 -13.55 13.33 -2.77
N THR A 123 -13.49 12.39 -1.81
CA THR A 123 -14.69 11.83 -1.19
C THR A 123 -14.72 12.05 0.32
N ASN A 124 -13.54 12.07 0.96
CA ASN A 124 -13.45 12.06 2.42
C ASN A 124 -12.97 13.42 2.95
N GLU A 125 -13.51 13.81 4.10
CA GLU A 125 -13.02 14.97 4.84
C GLU A 125 -11.67 14.65 5.50
N ALA A 126 -10.71 15.57 5.41
CA ALA A 126 -9.37 15.40 5.98
C ALA A 126 -9.40 15.04 7.48
N SER A 127 -10.32 15.65 8.23
CA SER A 127 -10.53 15.38 9.66
C SER A 127 -10.94 13.94 9.95
N THR A 128 -11.78 13.34 9.10
CA THR A 128 -12.21 11.94 9.23
C THR A 128 -11.05 10.97 9.00
N ILE A 129 -10.23 11.27 7.99
CA ILE A 129 -9.03 10.48 7.72
C ILE A 129 -8.04 10.62 8.87
N GLN A 130 -7.78 11.84 9.34
CA GLN A 130 -6.88 12.10 10.47
C GLN A 130 -7.34 11.38 11.74
N ALA A 131 -8.64 11.44 12.09
CA ALA A 131 -9.18 10.70 13.22
C ALA A 131 -8.97 9.20 13.09
N SER A 132 -9.21 8.64 11.90
CA SER A 132 -8.98 7.21 11.63
C SER A 132 -7.53 6.79 11.87
N PHE A 133 -6.57 7.64 11.54
CA PHE A 133 -5.16 7.36 11.80
C PHE A 133 -4.79 7.54 13.28
N SER A 134 -5.35 8.53 13.96
CA SER A 134 -5.09 8.80 15.38
C SER A 134 -5.45 7.63 16.27
N ASP A 135 -6.52 6.92 15.96
CA ASP A 135 -6.96 5.73 16.71
C ASP A 135 -5.95 4.57 16.65
N TYR A 136 -5.15 4.48 15.59
CA TYR A 136 -4.21 3.38 15.35
C TYR A 136 -2.75 3.75 15.54
N TYR A 137 -2.41 5.00 15.30
CA TYR A 137 -1.03 5.50 15.42
C TYR A 137 -0.89 6.42 16.64
N GLY A 138 -1.66 6.18 17.72
CA GLY A 138 -1.69 6.97 18.93
C GLY A 138 -0.52 7.92 19.07
N ALA A 139 -0.79 9.21 18.92
CA ALA A 139 0.09 10.35 19.16
C ALA A 139 1.61 10.12 18.95
N ALA A 140 2.01 9.65 17.78
CA ALA A 140 3.37 9.85 17.33
C ALA A 140 3.51 11.28 16.77
N THR A 141 3.08 12.26 17.51
CA THR A 141 3.54 13.64 17.34
C THR A 141 4.91 13.71 17.97
N ILE A 142 5.94 13.60 17.15
CA ILE A 142 7.30 14.02 17.51
C ILE A 142 7.27 15.57 17.54
N ASP A 143 6.59 16.12 18.54
CA ASP A 143 6.48 17.57 18.75
C ASP A 143 7.27 18.03 19.97
N SER A 144 8.06 17.14 20.57
CA SER A 144 8.99 17.50 21.63
C SER A 144 10.33 16.82 21.38
N VAL A 145 11.38 17.53 21.74
CA VAL A 145 12.75 16.99 21.83
C VAL A 145 12.65 15.64 22.54
N THR A 146 12.94 14.57 21.83
CA THR A 146 12.87 13.22 22.39
C THR A 146 13.80 13.17 23.59
N ASP A 147 13.27 13.01 24.79
CA ASP A 147 14.08 12.78 25.98
C ASP A 147 14.96 11.55 25.71
N PRO A 148 16.29 11.70 25.76
CA PRO A 148 17.20 10.57 25.50
C PRO A 148 16.91 9.37 26.41
N ASN A 149 16.28 9.59 27.56
CA ASN A 149 15.96 8.54 28.54
C ASN A 149 14.79 7.65 28.10
N VAL A 150 13.92 8.10 27.20
CA VAL A 150 12.79 7.29 26.69
C VAL A 150 13.27 5.97 26.07
N VAL A 151 14.44 5.97 25.43
CA VAL A 151 15.03 4.74 24.86
C VAL A 151 15.42 3.75 25.97
N TYR A 152 15.94 4.25 27.08
CA TYR A 152 16.31 3.42 28.23
C TYR A 152 15.08 2.90 28.98
N ASP A 153 14.02 3.70 29.07
CA ASP A 153 12.75 3.27 29.68
C ASP A 153 12.07 2.20 28.84
N LEU A 154 12.07 2.35 27.51
CA LEU A 154 11.62 1.32 26.58
C LEU A 154 12.43 0.03 26.70
N LYS A 155 13.75 0.15 26.80
CA LYS A 155 14.63 -1.00 27.02
C LYS A 155 14.27 -1.71 28.32
N ASN A 156 14.15 -0.99 29.42
CA ASN A 156 13.78 -1.56 30.72
C ASN A 156 12.42 -2.27 30.66
N THR A 157 11.44 -1.67 29.98
CA THR A 157 10.12 -2.27 29.79
C THR A 157 10.22 -3.58 28.97
N LEU A 158 11.02 -3.62 27.91
CA LEU A 158 11.22 -4.83 27.10
C LEU A 158 11.94 -5.92 27.92
N ASP A 159 12.91 -5.55 28.75
CA ASP A 159 13.62 -6.46 29.63
C ASP A 159 12.67 -7.09 30.68
N GLU A 160 11.69 -6.34 31.19
CA GLU A 160 10.63 -6.85 32.07
C GLU A 160 9.75 -7.91 31.41
N TYR A 161 9.43 -7.72 30.13
CA TYR A 161 8.64 -8.70 29.35
C TYR A 161 9.43 -9.95 28.95
N ARG A 162 10.75 -9.97 29.14
CA ARG A 162 11.65 -11.09 28.81
C ARG A 162 11.46 -11.64 27.39
N VAL A 163 11.25 -10.75 26.44
CA VAL A 163 11.06 -11.09 25.02
C VAL A 163 12.36 -11.60 24.40
N TYR A 164 13.50 -11.20 24.95
CA TYR A 164 14.85 -11.62 24.56
C TYR A 164 15.77 -11.70 25.80
N GLN A 165 16.89 -12.38 25.65
CA GLN A 165 17.95 -12.41 26.67
C GLN A 165 19.17 -11.65 26.16
N GLN A 166 19.96 -11.07 27.10
CA GLN A 166 21.15 -10.31 26.71
C GLN A 166 22.14 -11.15 25.88
N MET A 167 22.27 -12.43 26.17
CA MET A 167 23.09 -13.37 25.37
C MET A 167 22.66 -13.48 23.93
N GLU A 168 21.37 -13.38 23.65
CA GLU A 168 20.84 -13.45 22.27
C GLU A 168 21.16 -12.18 21.49
N ILE A 169 21.10 -11.02 22.17
CA ILE A 169 21.50 -9.72 21.59
C ILE A 169 23.01 -9.74 21.28
N ASP A 170 23.82 -10.19 22.20
CA ASP A 170 25.29 -10.24 22.07
C ASP A 170 25.66 -11.16 20.90
N ARG A 171 25.04 -12.33 20.83
CA ARG A 171 25.23 -13.29 19.72
C ARG A 171 24.77 -12.73 18.38
N PHE A 172 23.62 -12.05 18.36
CA PHE A 172 23.13 -11.38 17.15
C PHE A 172 24.11 -10.29 16.70
N ALA A 173 24.61 -9.49 17.64
CA ALA A 173 25.57 -8.43 17.33
C ALA A 173 26.89 -8.99 16.79
N GLU A 174 27.41 -10.07 17.38
CA GLU A 174 28.58 -10.76 16.86
C GLU A 174 28.41 -11.25 15.42
N ILE A 175 27.27 -11.89 15.10
CA ILE A 175 26.96 -12.38 13.76
C ILE A 175 26.76 -11.21 12.80
N PHE A 176 26.00 -10.20 13.20
CA PHE A 176 25.63 -9.07 12.34
C PHE A 176 26.80 -8.16 11.99
N TYR A 177 27.71 -7.96 12.96
CA TYR A 177 28.89 -7.10 12.77
C TYR A 177 30.15 -7.87 12.40
N ALA A 178 30.14 -9.22 12.42
CA ALA A 178 31.24 -10.00 11.87
C ALA A 178 31.43 -9.69 10.39
N SER A 179 32.60 -9.21 10.03
CA SER A 179 32.91 -8.64 8.72
C SER A 179 32.64 -9.61 7.56
N LYS A 180 31.85 -9.15 6.59
CA LYS A 180 31.81 -9.45 5.14
C LYS A 180 31.66 -10.86 4.58
N GLU A 181 31.64 -11.91 5.36
CA GLU A 181 31.28 -13.26 4.90
C GLU A 181 30.11 -13.81 5.73
N GLN A 182 28.95 -13.13 5.63
CA GLN A 182 27.71 -13.66 6.19
C GLN A 182 27.23 -14.80 5.29
N SER A 183 27.38 -16.04 5.74
CA SER A 183 26.64 -17.15 5.17
C SER A 183 25.18 -17.02 5.62
N GLY A 184 24.23 -17.00 4.69
CA GLY A 184 22.80 -16.81 4.97
C GLY A 184 22.14 -17.96 5.78
N GLY A 185 22.93 -18.76 6.49
CA GLY A 185 22.49 -19.88 7.33
C GLY A 185 22.58 -19.64 8.81
N ASP A 186 23.12 -18.49 9.26
CA ASP A 186 23.36 -18.21 10.69
C ASP A 186 22.36 -17.22 11.31
N LEU A 187 21.35 -16.75 10.51
CA LEU A 187 20.24 -15.90 10.92
C LEU A 187 18.91 -16.64 10.93
#